data_5fa2016bcc05ec08f92e3388d98a14c0
#
_entry.id   5fa2016bcc05ec08f92e3388d98a14c0
#
_cell.length_a   1.000
_cell.length_b   1.000
_cell.length_c   1.000
_cell.angle_alpha   90.00
_cell.angle_beta   90.00
_cell.angle_gamma   90.00
#
_symmetry.space_group_name_H-M   'P 1'
#
loop_
_entity.id
_entity.type
_entity.pdbx_description
1 polymer ?
#
loop_
_entity_poly.entity_id
_entity_poly.type
_entity_poly.pdbx_seq_one_letter_code
_entity_poly.pdbx_strand_id
1 'polypeptide(L)'
;MFIKKYKNNENNETNIFWVTMTDLMTALVLVFIVLFFYTYMVSFNDKISQVKEQQKAANELKETLQDKKIDAQIDSISGIVKISDLELFDLNSYELSQKGKDYLSKFAPAYLDSIFSNEYLNENIDKIIIQGHTDSQTFAGQYSADEQYMKNMELSLKRAYAVANYMTNTPYNKANGNRLRKMIVVEGASFSNPILVKGKEDYAKSRRVELKIIMKEKSSFSNIINKSNDNPE
;
A
#
# COMPACT_ATOMS: atom_id res chain seq x y z
N MET A 1 18.15 4.45 80.80
CA MET A 1 17.67 5.57 79.91
C MET A 1 18.53 5.65 78.68
N PHE A 2 18.73 4.53 77.90
CA PHE A 2 19.63 4.48 76.74
C PHE A 2 19.08 3.72 75.54
N ILE A 3 17.81 3.34 75.48
CA ILE A 3 17.27 2.51 74.38
C ILE A 3 16.48 3.32 73.36
N LYS A 4 16.15 4.60 73.61
CA LYS A 4 15.29 5.39 72.75
C LYS A 4 15.98 6.14 71.55
N LYS A 5 17.34 6.13 71.58
CA LYS A 5 18.09 6.91 70.57
C LYS A 5 18.44 6.12 69.29
N TYR A 6 18.42 4.77 69.36
CA TYR A 6 18.74 3.96 68.15
C TYR A 6 17.59 3.75 67.19
N LYS A 7 16.34 3.83 67.63
CA LYS A 7 15.18 3.58 66.79
C LYS A 7 14.80 4.72 65.84
N ASN A 8 15.28 5.95 66.11
CA ASN A 8 15.03 7.11 65.25
C ASN A 8 16.00 7.20 64.04
N ASN A 9 17.18 6.61 64.10
CA ASN A 9 18.13 6.66 63.00
C ASN A 9 17.77 5.67 61.89
N GLU A 10 17.34 4.45 62.21
CA GLU A 10 16.92 3.48 61.17
C GLU A 10 15.71 3.95 60.36
N ASN A 11 14.73 4.62 61.00
CA ASN A 11 13.58 5.15 60.30
C ASN A 11 13.92 6.34 59.40
N ASN A 12 14.96 7.11 59.69
CA ASN A 12 15.41 8.21 58.82
C ASN A 12 16.20 7.70 57.61
N GLU A 13 17.05 6.70 57.79
CA GLU A 13 17.83 6.12 56.70
C GLU A 13 16.93 5.38 55.68
N THR A 14 15.93 4.62 56.15
CA THR A 14 14.94 3.97 55.30
C THR A 14 14.08 4.98 54.56
N ASN A 15 13.66 6.08 55.17
CA ASN A 15 12.89 7.13 54.51
C ASN A 15 13.70 7.85 53.42
N ILE A 16 14.98 8.14 53.67
CA ILE A 16 15.86 8.75 52.67
C ILE A 16 16.06 7.80 51.48
N PHE A 17 16.24 6.51 51.72
CA PHE A 17 16.37 5.51 50.65
C PHE A 17 15.14 5.45 49.77
N TRP A 18 13.94 5.43 50.34
CA TRP A 18 12.70 5.41 49.54
C TRP A 18 12.49 6.69 48.75
N VAL A 19 12.83 7.85 49.30
CA VAL A 19 12.72 9.15 48.57
C VAL A 19 13.69 9.19 47.39
N THR A 20 14.95 8.78 47.59
CA THR A 20 15.95 8.76 46.48
C THR A 20 15.60 7.74 45.42
N MET A 21 15.06 6.58 45.81
CA MET A 21 14.62 5.57 44.86
C MET A 21 13.41 6.03 44.05
N THR A 22 12.46 6.76 44.66
CA THR A 22 11.31 7.34 43.98
C THR A 22 11.76 8.44 42.97
N ASP A 23 12.72 9.27 43.36
CA ASP A 23 13.26 10.30 42.49
C ASP A 23 13.96 9.71 41.26
N LEU A 24 14.78 8.66 41.47
CA LEU A 24 15.40 7.91 40.38
C LEU A 24 14.35 7.30 39.43
N MET A 25 13.30 6.67 40.00
CA MET A 25 12.23 6.09 39.22
C MET A 25 11.44 7.14 38.42
N THR A 26 11.13 8.30 39.05
CA THR A 26 10.43 9.38 38.34
C THR A 26 11.29 10.00 37.23
N ALA A 27 12.58 10.19 37.47
CA ALA A 27 13.51 10.66 36.42
C ALA A 27 13.58 9.67 35.25
N LEU A 28 13.65 8.36 35.55
CA LEU A 28 13.67 7.32 34.51
C LEU A 28 12.37 7.28 33.70
N VAL A 29 11.20 7.40 34.36
CA VAL A 29 9.90 7.49 33.71
C VAL A 29 9.83 8.70 32.80
N LEU A 30 10.30 9.87 33.21
CA LEU A 30 10.32 11.07 32.40
C LEU A 30 11.17 10.88 31.13
N VAL A 31 12.36 10.27 31.27
CA VAL A 31 13.21 9.93 30.12
C VAL A 31 12.48 9.00 29.14
N PHE A 32 11.81 7.95 29.63
CA PHE A 32 11.02 7.06 28.78
C PHE A 32 9.86 7.77 28.08
N ILE A 33 9.15 8.66 28.78
CA ILE A 33 8.07 9.46 28.19
C ILE A 33 8.62 10.32 27.05
N VAL A 34 9.74 11.02 27.25
CA VAL A 34 10.36 11.85 26.21
C VAL A 34 10.78 11.01 25.01
N LEU A 35 11.44 9.87 25.24
CA LEU A 35 11.83 8.94 24.17
C LEU A 35 10.61 8.37 23.44
N PHE A 36 9.55 8.05 24.15
CA PHE A 36 8.31 7.56 23.56
C PHE A 36 7.67 8.62 22.66
N PHE A 37 7.54 9.86 23.13
CA PHE A 37 7.01 10.95 22.30
C PHE A 37 7.89 11.24 21.08
N TYR A 38 9.21 11.18 21.26
CA TYR A 38 10.14 11.37 20.14
C TYR A 38 9.94 10.27 19.06
N THR A 39 9.95 9.00 19.44
CA THR A 39 9.74 7.89 18.49
C THR A 39 8.37 7.92 17.86
N TYR A 40 7.33 8.27 18.62
CA TYR A 40 5.97 8.44 18.11
C TYR A 40 5.91 9.57 17.05
N MET A 41 6.52 10.72 17.34
CA MET A 41 6.52 11.87 16.43
C MET A 41 7.25 11.57 15.12
N VAL A 42 8.40 10.88 15.19
CA VAL A 42 9.14 10.43 13.99
C VAL A 42 8.28 9.49 13.15
N SER A 43 7.69 8.45 13.76
CA SER A 43 6.84 7.48 13.05
C SER A 43 5.58 8.13 12.45
N PHE A 44 5.01 9.12 13.12
CA PHE A 44 3.84 9.85 12.63
C PHE A 44 4.19 10.71 11.41
N ASN A 45 5.31 11.40 11.44
CA ASN A 45 5.78 12.22 10.32
C ASN A 45 6.11 11.36 9.08
N ASP A 46 6.70 10.18 9.27
CA ASP A 46 6.97 9.24 8.18
C ASP A 46 5.67 8.78 7.50
N LYS A 47 4.62 8.46 8.26
CA LYS A 47 3.31 8.09 7.70
C LYS A 47 2.66 9.23 6.92
N ILE A 48 2.72 10.46 7.44
CA ILE A 48 2.20 11.64 6.73
C ILE A 48 2.96 11.87 5.43
N SER A 49 4.28 11.72 5.46
CA SER A 49 5.12 11.86 4.27
C SER A 49 4.74 10.82 3.20
N GLN A 50 4.57 9.54 3.58
CA GLN A 50 4.15 8.48 2.66
C GLN A 50 2.80 8.78 2.00
N VAL A 51 1.80 9.25 2.77
CA VAL A 51 0.49 9.63 2.24
C VAL A 51 0.60 10.78 1.24
N LYS A 52 1.40 11.81 1.55
CA LYS A 52 1.63 12.93 0.63
C LYS A 52 2.32 12.51 -0.66
N GLU A 53 3.33 11.65 -0.58
CA GLU A 53 4.04 11.11 -1.74
C GLU A 53 3.08 10.28 -2.61
N GLN A 54 2.24 9.44 -2.00
CA GLN A 54 1.23 8.65 -2.71
C GLN A 54 0.21 9.55 -3.41
N GLN A 55 -0.28 10.59 -2.74
CA GLN A 55 -1.24 11.54 -3.31
C GLN A 55 -0.62 12.35 -4.46
N LYS A 56 0.64 12.76 -4.33
CA LYS A 56 1.37 13.42 -5.41
C LYS A 56 1.49 12.51 -6.63
N ALA A 57 1.89 11.26 -6.43
CA ALA A 57 1.98 10.28 -7.52
C ALA A 57 0.61 10.02 -8.18
N ALA A 58 -0.48 9.99 -7.40
CA ALA A 58 -1.83 9.84 -7.91
C ALA A 58 -2.23 11.00 -8.84
N ASN A 59 -1.92 12.23 -8.44
CA ASN A 59 -2.22 13.43 -9.23
C ASN A 59 -1.40 13.46 -10.53
N GLU A 60 -0.09 13.22 -10.45
CA GLU A 60 0.80 13.14 -11.63
C GLU A 60 0.32 12.09 -12.64
N LEU A 61 -0.03 10.89 -12.16
CA LEU A 61 -0.55 9.83 -13.01
C LEU A 61 -1.88 10.24 -13.66
N LYS A 62 -2.78 10.85 -12.89
CA LYS A 62 -4.08 11.30 -13.37
C LYS A 62 -3.94 12.36 -14.45
N GLU A 63 -3.13 13.40 -14.22
CA GLU A 63 -2.88 14.47 -15.19
C GLU A 63 -2.30 13.90 -16.48
N THR A 64 -1.26 13.04 -16.37
CA THR A 64 -0.61 12.46 -17.56
C THR A 64 -1.56 11.57 -18.37
N LEU A 65 -2.44 10.80 -17.73
CA LEU A 65 -3.43 9.97 -18.42
C LEU A 65 -4.55 10.82 -19.08
N GLN A 66 -4.97 11.90 -18.42
CA GLN A 66 -5.94 12.84 -18.98
C GLN A 66 -5.39 13.56 -20.22
N ASP A 67 -4.15 14.00 -20.19
CA ASP A 67 -3.47 14.61 -21.33
C ASP A 67 -3.40 13.66 -22.53
N LYS A 68 -3.25 12.37 -22.27
CA LYS A 68 -3.29 11.29 -23.29
C LYS A 68 -4.70 10.90 -23.71
N LYS A 69 -5.75 11.57 -23.19
CA LYS A 69 -7.17 11.29 -23.48
C LYS A 69 -7.58 9.85 -23.17
N ILE A 70 -7.00 9.25 -22.13
CA ILE A 70 -7.37 7.93 -21.66
C ILE A 70 -8.49 8.08 -20.62
N ASP A 71 -9.65 7.51 -20.93
CA ASP A 71 -10.76 7.43 -19.99
C ASP A 71 -10.50 6.28 -19.01
N ALA A 72 -9.99 6.63 -17.84
CA ALA A 72 -9.74 5.70 -16.74
C ALA A 72 -10.25 6.28 -15.43
N GLN A 73 -10.93 5.45 -14.63
CA GLN A 73 -11.35 5.84 -13.29
C GLN A 73 -10.15 5.79 -12.35
N ILE A 74 -9.62 6.97 -12.02
CA ILE A 74 -8.46 7.11 -11.12
C ILE A 74 -8.91 7.71 -9.79
N ASP A 75 -8.61 7.03 -8.71
CA ASP A 75 -8.76 7.58 -7.37
C ASP A 75 -7.68 8.63 -7.12
N SER A 76 -8.09 9.88 -6.89
CA SER A 76 -7.17 11.02 -6.76
C SER A 76 -6.34 11.01 -5.48
N ILE A 77 -6.66 10.15 -4.51
CA ILE A 77 -5.93 10.06 -3.23
C ILE A 77 -4.92 8.92 -3.30
N SER A 78 -5.36 7.76 -3.75
CA SER A 78 -4.55 6.53 -3.76
C SER A 78 -3.82 6.28 -5.08
N GLY A 79 -4.22 6.93 -6.18
CA GLY A 79 -3.71 6.64 -7.53
C GLY A 79 -4.17 5.30 -8.09
N ILE A 80 -5.17 4.67 -7.47
CA ILE A 80 -5.70 3.39 -7.95
C ILE A 80 -6.48 3.63 -9.24
N VAL A 81 -6.08 2.94 -10.30
CA VAL A 81 -6.82 2.89 -11.56
C VAL A 81 -7.75 1.69 -11.51
N LYS A 82 -9.06 1.93 -11.69
CA LYS A 82 -10.09 0.88 -11.68
C LYS A 82 -10.59 0.64 -13.10
N ILE A 83 -10.53 -0.61 -13.54
CA ILE A 83 -11.04 -1.06 -14.82
C ILE A 83 -12.17 -2.05 -14.58
N SER A 84 -13.35 -1.78 -15.12
CA SER A 84 -14.49 -2.70 -15.00
C SER A 84 -14.19 -4.04 -15.65
N ASP A 85 -14.62 -5.12 -15.00
CA ASP A 85 -14.55 -6.49 -15.53
C ASP A 85 -15.19 -6.63 -16.91
N LEU A 86 -16.36 -6.01 -17.10
CA LEU A 86 -17.11 -6.04 -18.37
C LEU A 86 -16.40 -5.34 -19.54
N GLU A 87 -15.38 -4.52 -19.24
CA GLU A 87 -14.53 -3.94 -20.28
C GLU A 87 -13.44 -4.92 -20.73
N LEU A 88 -13.04 -5.86 -19.87
CA LEU A 88 -11.89 -6.72 -20.09
C LEU A 88 -12.25 -8.16 -20.43
N PHE A 89 -13.30 -8.71 -19.82
CA PHE A 89 -13.60 -10.14 -19.86
C PHE A 89 -15.06 -10.41 -20.20
N ASP A 90 -15.31 -11.57 -20.78
CA ASP A 90 -16.65 -12.11 -20.86
C ASP A 90 -17.08 -12.69 -19.51
N LEU A 91 -18.37 -12.88 -19.33
CA LEU A 91 -18.94 -13.38 -18.09
C LEU A 91 -18.32 -14.75 -17.71
N ASN A 92 -17.89 -14.86 -16.46
CA ASN A 92 -17.22 -16.06 -15.91
C ASN A 92 -15.90 -16.46 -16.63
N SER A 93 -15.36 -15.60 -17.46
CA SER A 93 -14.07 -15.80 -18.13
C SER A 93 -12.95 -15.07 -17.40
N TYR A 94 -11.74 -15.58 -17.53
CA TYR A 94 -10.48 -14.93 -17.21
C TYR A 94 -9.64 -14.66 -18.47
N GLU A 95 -10.11 -15.06 -19.64
CA GLU A 95 -9.48 -14.74 -20.88
C GLU A 95 -9.95 -13.37 -21.36
N LEU A 96 -9.00 -12.52 -21.80
CA LEU A 96 -9.33 -11.21 -22.32
C LEU A 96 -10.21 -11.32 -23.56
N SER A 97 -11.37 -10.68 -23.50
CA SER A 97 -12.26 -10.53 -24.66
C SER A 97 -11.58 -9.71 -25.76
N GLN A 98 -12.13 -9.70 -26.99
CA GLN A 98 -11.62 -8.83 -28.04
C GLN A 98 -11.73 -7.34 -27.62
N LYS A 99 -12.85 -6.96 -27.02
CA LYS A 99 -13.05 -5.62 -26.44
C LYS A 99 -11.99 -5.28 -25.41
N GLY A 100 -11.66 -6.23 -24.51
CA GLY A 100 -10.62 -6.06 -23.51
C GLY A 100 -9.23 -5.88 -24.11
N LYS A 101 -8.90 -6.64 -25.15
CA LYS A 101 -7.64 -6.46 -25.89
C LYS A 101 -7.57 -5.11 -26.59
N ASP A 102 -8.67 -4.66 -27.20
CA ASP A 102 -8.76 -3.35 -27.87
C ASP A 102 -8.64 -2.20 -26.86
N TYR A 103 -9.24 -2.34 -25.67
CA TYR A 103 -9.08 -1.38 -24.58
C TYR A 103 -7.63 -1.34 -24.08
N LEU A 104 -7.06 -2.50 -23.72
CA LEU A 104 -5.70 -2.59 -23.21
C LEU A 104 -4.64 -2.19 -24.23
N SER A 105 -4.89 -2.34 -25.53
CA SER A 105 -3.96 -1.90 -26.58
C SER A 105 -3.71 -0.40 -26.58
N LYS A 106 -4.68 0.37 -26.09
CA LYS A 106 -4.60 1.84 -25.93
C LYS A 106 -4.15 2.21 -24.52
N PHE A 107 -4.77 1.57 -23.53
CA PHE A 107 -4.53 1.87 -22.12
C PHE A 107 -3.12 1.50 -21.67
N ALA A 108 -2.65 0.27 -21.93
CA ALA A 108 -1.40 -0.23 -21.38
C ALA A 108 -0.17 0.59 -21.82
N PRO A 109 0.02 0.93 -23.10
CA PRO A 109 1.12 1.79 -23.52
C PRO A 109 1.04 3.19 -22.87
N ALA A 110 -0.16 3.78 -22.81
CA ALA A 110 -0.33 5.11 -22.23
C ALA A 110 -0.06 5.14 -20.73
N TYR A 111 -0.53 4.11 -20.00
CA TYR A 111 -0.29 3.95 -18.57
C TYR A 111 1.20 3.76 -18.25
N LEU A 112 1.85 2.86 -18.96
CA LEU A 112 3.29 2.60 -18.77
C LEU A 112 4.13 3.82 -19.16
N ASP A 113 3.79 4.48 -20.26
CA ASP A 113 4.47 5.68 -20.69
C ASP A 113 4.28 6.84 -19.68
N SER A 114 3.09 6.96 -19.07
CA SER A 114 2.85 7.95 -18.00
C SER A 114 3.77 7.72 -16.81
N ILE A 115 4.06 6.47 -16.47
CA ILE A 115 4.96 6.13 -15.36
C ILE A 115 6.43 6.37 -15.74
N PHE A 116 6.87 5.90 -16.90
CA PHE A 116 8.29 5.89 -17.25
C PHE A 116 8.79 7.20 -17.87
N SER A 117 7.90 8.02 -18.46
CA SER A 117 8.26 9.34 -19.01
C SER A 117 8.15 10.47 -17.98
N ASN A 118 7.37 10.28 -16.91
CA ASN A 118 7.34 11.22 -15.80
C ASN A 118 8.49 10.93 -14.85
N GLU A 119 9.43 11.87 -14.70
CA GLU A 119 10.63 11.71 -13.89
C GLU A 119 10.30 11.34 -12.43
N TYR A 120 9.33 12.03 -11.84
CA TYR A 120 8.92 11.77 -10.46
C TYR A 120 8.36 10.37 -10.27
N LEU A 121 7.43 9.92 -11.13
CA LEU A 121 6.84 8.58 -11.05
C LEU A 121 7.88 7.50 -11.32
N ASN A 122 8.70 7.71 -12.35
CA ASN A 122 9.76 6.79 -12.72
C ASN A 122 10.76 6.54 -11.58
N GLU A 123 11.15 7.57 -10.85
CA GLU A 123 12.12 7.44 -9.77
C GLU A 123 11.52 6.89 -8.47
N ASN A 124 10.27 7.22 -8.16
CA ASN A 124 9.70 7.00 -6.83
C ASN A 124 8.73 5.82 -6.75
N ILE A 125 8.26 5.23 -7.86
CA ILE A 125 7.44 4.01 -7.82
C ILE A 125 8.33 2.78 -7.56
N ASP A 126 7.95 1.97 -6.57
CA ASP A 126 8.55 0.67 -6.28
C ASP A 126 7.82 -0.47 -6.99
N LYS A 127 6.49 -0.55 -6.86
CA LYS A 127 5.66 -1.63 -7.41
C LYS A 127 4.44 -1.11 -8.13
N ILE A 128 3.99 -1.90 -9.10
CA ILE A 128 2.68 -1.80 -9.75
C ILE A 128 1.93 -3.08 -9.43
N ILE A 129 0.94 -2.99 -8.54
CA ILE A 129 0.12 -4.14 -8.17
C ILE A 129 -1.08 -4.18 -9.09
N ILE A 130 -1.27 -5.31 -9.77
CA ILE A 130 -2.46 -5.60 -10.56
C ILE A 130 -3.31 -6.56 -9.75
N GLN A 131 -4.43 -6.08 -9.22
CA GLN A 131 -5.29 -6.83 -8.32
C GLN A 131 -6.66 -7.08 -8.96
N GLY A 132 -7.04 -8.35 -9.04
CA GLY A 132 -8.37 -8.76 -9.50
C GLY A 132 -9.36 -8.84 -8.34
N HIS A 133 -10.60 -8.43 -8.61
CA HIS A 133 -11.73 -8.52 -7.68
C HIS A 133 -12.90 -9.23 -8.35
N THR A 134 -13.64 -10.02 -7.56
CA THR A 134 -14.93 -10.58 -7.92
C THR A 134 -16.03 -9.93 -7.09
N ASP A 135 -17.28 -10.28 -7.36
CA ASP A 135 -18.40 -10.02 -6.47
C ASP A 135 -18.70 -11.22 -5.56
N SER A 136 -19.63 -11.04 -4.63
CA SER A 136 -20.05 -12.09 -3.69
C SER A 136 -21.09 -13.05 -4.25
N GLN A 137 -21.47 -12.96 -5.53
CA GLN A 137 -22.42 -13.88 -6.15
C GLN A 137 -21.85 -15.29 -6.20
N THR A 138 -22.70 -16.27 -5.92
CA THR A 138 -22.31 -17.68 -5.90
C THR A 138 -22.20 -18.23 -7.31
N PHE A 139 -21.19 -19.07 -7.54
CA PHE A 139 -21.15 -19.89 -8.76
C PHE A 139 -22.32 -20.88 -8.80
N ALA A 140 -22.80 -21.17 -9.99
CA ALA A 140 -23.78 -22.23 -10.19
C ALA A 140 -23.19 -23.60 -9.76
N GLY A 141 -23.93 -24.32 -8.93
CA GLY A 141 -23.53 -25.63 -8.37
C GLY A 141 -23.63 -25.66 -6.85
N GLN A 142 -23.40 -26.85 -6.29
CA GLN A 142 -23.39 -27.06 -4.83
C GLN A 142 -21.96 -26.95 -4.32
N TYR A 143 -21.59 -25.75 -3.86
CA TYR A 143 -20.29 -25.46 -3.28
C TYR A 143 -20.46 -24.95 -1.85
N SER A 144 -19.57 -25.33 -0.96
CA SER A 144 -19.46 -24.73 0.38
C SER A 144 -19.01 -23.27 0.29
N ALA A 145 -19.15 -22.53 1.37
CA ALA A 145 -18.69 -21.14 1.43
C ALA A 145 -17.19 -21.00 1.15
N ASP A 146 -16.39 -21.93 1.67
CA ASP A 146 -14.94 -21.96 1.46
C ASP A 146 -14.57 -22.24 0.00
N GLU A 147 -15.26 -23.20 -0.62
CA GLU A 147 -15.06 -23.49 -2.05
C GLU A 147 -15.46 -22.30 -2.94
N GLN A 148 -16.57 -21.63 -2.63
CA GLN A 148 -16.98 -20.41 -3.32
C GLN A 148 -15.90 -19.33 -3.20
N TYR A 149 -15.38 -19.11 -1.99
CA TYR A 149 -14.30 -18.15 -1.76
C TYR A 149 -13.04 -18.48 -2.56
N MET A 150 -12.61 -19.75 -2.55
CA MET A 150 -11.42 -20.18 -3.28
C MET A 150 -11.56 -20.10 -4.79
N LYS A 151 -12.76 -20.41 -5.33
CA LYS A 151 -13.06 -20.23 -6.76
C LYS A 151 -12.99 -18.75 -7.17
N ASN A 152 -13.54 -17.86 -6.35
CA ASN A 152 -13.45 -16.42 -6.58
C ASN A 152 -12.00 -15.92 -6.46
N MET A 153 -11.22 -16.47 -5.53
CA MET A 153 -9.81 -16.16 -5.39
C MET A 153 -9.03 -16.56 -6.65
N GLU A 154 -9.23 -17.78 -7.14
CA GLU A 154 -8.62 -18.27 -8.36
C GLU A 154 -9.01 -17.42 -9.59
N LEU A 155 -10.30 -17.12 -9.74
CA LEU A 155 -10.79 -16.30 -10.86
C LEU A 155 -10.20 -14.90 -10.82
N SER A 156 -10.19 -14.24 -9.66
CA SER A 156 -9.64 -12.90 -9.49
C SER A 156 -8.14 -12.87 -9.79
N LEU A 157 -7.38 -13.87 -9.33
CA LEU A 157 -5.96 -14.00 -9.60
C LEU A 157 -5.67 -14.22 -11.11
N LYS A 158 -6.42 -15.10 -11.76
CA LYS A 158 -6.27 -15.37 -13.21
C LYS A 158 -6.57 -14.14 -14.05
N ARG A 159 -7.57 -13.34 -13.68
CA ARG A 159 -7.90 -12.08 -14.36
C ARG A 159 -6.79 -11.04 -14.21
N ALA A 160 -6.27 -10.86 -13.00
CA ALA A 160 -5.14 -9.98 -12.76
C ALA A 160 -3.90 -10.43 -13.57
N TYR A 161 -3.64 -11.74 -13.59
CA TYR A 161 -2.56 -12.32 -14.40
C TYR A 161 -2.74 -12.06 -15.90
N ALA A 162 -3.95 -12.20 -16.44
CA ALA A 162 -4.22 -11.95 -17.87
C ALA A 162 -3.91 -10.50 -18.26
N VAL A 163 -4.27 -9.52 -17.39
CA VAL A 163 -3.93 -8.11 -17.61
C VAL A 163 -2.42 -7.88 -17.50
N ALA A 164 -1.76 -8.43 -16.48
CA ALA A 164 -0.32 -8.31 -16.29
C ALA A 164 0.46 -8.90 -17.47
N ASN A 165 0.05 -10.08 -17.94
CA ASN A 165 0.65 -10.73 -19.10
C ASN A 165 0.49 -9.89 -20.38
N TYR A 166 -0.69 -9.30 -20.59
CA TYR A 166 -0.92 -8.40 -21.71
C TYR A 166 -0.01 -7.17 -21.62
N MET A 167 0.06 -6.52 -20.46
CA MET A 167 0.88 -5.31 -20.25
C MET A 167 2.38 -5.58 -20.46
N THR A 168 2.89 -6.71 -19.98
CA THR A 168 4.31 -7.07 -20.11
C THR A 168 4.69 -7.45 -21.54
N ASN A 169 3.75 -7.95 -22.33
CA ASN A 169 3.95 -8.34 -23.75
C ASN A 169 3.56 -7.25 -24.76
N THR A 170 2.97 -6.16 -24.30
CA THR A 170 2.68 -5.01 -25.16
C THR A 170 3.99 -4.46 -25.73
N PRO A 171 4.05 -4.07 -27.02
CA PRO A 171 5.20 -3.41 -27.61
C PRO A 171 5.39 -2.03 -27.01
N TYR A 172 5.97 -2.02 -25.84
CA TYR A 172 6.36 -0.86 -25.06
C TYR A 172 7.90 -0.74 -25.08
N ASN A 173 8.42 0.43 -24.83
CA ASN A 173 9.86 0.71 -24.88
C ASN A 173 10.69 -0.41 -24.23
N LYS A 174 11.40 -1.19 -25.06
CA LYS A 174 12.18 -2.37 -24.63
C LYS A 174 13.22 -2.06 -23.54
N ALA A 175 13.71 -0.82 -23.47
CA ALA A 175 14.65 -0.37 -22.45
C ALA A 175 14.07 -0.51 -21.02
N ASN A 176 12.76 -0.33 -20.86
CA ASN A 176 12.08 -0.42 -19.55
C ASN A 176 11.51 -1.81 -19.24
N GLY A 177 11.58 -2.76 -20.17
CA GLY A 177 10.98 -4.09 -20.01
C GLY A 177 11.53 -4.87 -18.82
N ASN A 178 12.83 -4.81 -18.55
CA ASN A 178 13.44 -5.48 -17.40
C ASN A 178 13.02 -4.84 -16.07
N ARG A 179 12.87 -3.53 -16.07
CA ARG A 179 12.39 -2.79 -14.89
C ARG A 179 10.93 -3.09 -14.63
N LEU A 180 10.08 -3.06 -15.63
CA LEU A 180 8.67 -3.38 -15.54
C LEU A 180 8.45 -4.77 -14.92
N ARG A 181 9.20 -5.80 -15.34
CA ARG A 181 9.11 -7.15 -14.77
C ARG A 181 9.45 -7.21 -13.28
N LYS A 182 10.31 -6.32 -12.79
CA LYS A 182 10.66 -6.23 -11.36
C LYS A 182 9.60 -5.46 -10.55
N MET A 183 8.82 -4.61 -11.21
CA MET A 183 7.82 -3.77 -10.57
C MET A 183 6.44 -4.42 -10.50
N ILE A 184 6.04 -5.23 -11.50
CA ILE A 184 4.71 -5.83 -11.54
C ILE A 184 4.56 -6.92 -10.48
N VAL A 185 3.48 -6.79 -9.71
CA VAL A 185 2.97 -7.79 -8.76
C VAL A 185 1.53 -8.12 -9.12
N VAL A 186 1.14 -9.38 -9.04
CA VAL A 186 -0.20 -9.86 -9.37
C VAL A 186 -0.88 -10.39 -8.10
N GLU A 187 -2.10 -9.94 -7.84
CA GLU A 187 -2.87 -10.31 -6.66
C GLU A 187 -4.30 -10.70 -7.03
N GLY A 188 -4.84 -11.69 -6.31
CA GLY A 188 -6.26 -12.00 -6.30
C GLY A 188 -6.87 -11.57 -4.97
N ALA A 189 -8.00 -10.87 -5.00
CA ALA A 189 -8.68 -10.40 -3.80
C ALA A 189 -10.03 -11.10 -3.56
N SER A 190 -10.44 -12.03 -4.42
CA SER A 190 -11.78 -12.63 -4.32
C SER A 190 -12.85 -11.53 -4.20
N PHE A 191 -13.86 -11.72 -3.36
CA PHE A 191 -14.88 -10.72 -3.02
C PHE A 191 -14.59 -10.01 -1.68
N SER A 192 -13.32 -9.95 -1.23
CA SER A 192 -12.95 -9.38 0.08
C SER A 192 -13.20 -7.88 0.20
N ASN A 193 -13.23 -7.15 -0.93
CA ASN A 193 -13.38 -5.70 -0.96
C ASN A 193 -14.54 -5.28 -1.90
N PRO A 194 -15.80 -5.54 -1.51
CA PRO A 194 -16.96 -5.19 -2.33
C PRO A 194 -17.13 -3.68 -2.41
N ILE A 195 -17.63 -3.19 -3.55
CA ILE A 195 -18.05 -1.80 -3.67
C ILE A 195 -19.51 -1.69 -3.23
N LEU A 196 -19.75 -0.88 -2.20
CA LEU A 196 -21.07 -0.68 -1.65
C LEU A 196 -21.70 0.62 -2.20
N VAL A 197 -22.94 0.52 -2.64
CA VAL A 197 -23.79 1.66 -3.01
C VAL A 197 -25.01 1.64 -2.12
N LYS A 198 -25.20 2.68 -1.31
CA LYS A 198 -26.28 2.77 -0.31
C LYS A 198 -26.34 1.56 0.65
N GLY A 199 -25.15 1.05 1.06
CA GLY A 199 -25.01 -0.07 1.99
C GLY A 199 -25.23 -1.46 1.39
N LYS A 200 -25.45 -1.57 0.07
CA LYS A 200 -25.58 -2.86 -0.65
C LYS A 200 -24.44 -2.99 -1.65
N GLU A 201 -23.98 -4.23 -1.87
CA GLU A 201 -22.96 -4.49 -2.87
C GLU A 201 -23.48 -4.19 -4.29
N ASP A 202 -22.70 -3.39 -5.01
CA ASP A 202 -22.83 -3.20 -6.45
C ASP A 202 -21.96 -4.25 -7.14
N TYR A 203 -22.55 -5.36 -7.55
CA TYR A 203 -21.85 -6.50 -8.15
C TYR A 203 -21.06 -6.09 -9.41
N ALA A 204 -21.61 -5.20 -10.23
CA ALA A 204 -20.95 -4.78 -11.46
C ALA A 204 -19.69 -3.97 -11.17
N LYS A 205 -19.71 -3.11 -10.14
CA LYS A 205 -18.53 -2.33 -9.73
C LYS A 205 -17.56 -3.15 -8.88
N SER A 206 -18.06 -4.14 -8.15
CA SER A 206 -17.22 -5.06 -7.37
C SER A 206 -16.32 -5.89 -8.28
N ARG A 207 -16.84 -6.36 -9.42
CA ARG A 207 -16.05 -7.03 -10.46
C ARG A 207 -15.19 -6.04 -11.22
N ARG A 208 -13.90 -6.01 -10.90
CA ARG A 208 -12.94 -5.06 -11.47
C ARG A 208 -11.51 -5.58 -11.40
N VAL A 209 -10.65 -4.96 -12.17
CA VAL A 209 -9.20 -5.03 -11.97
C VAL A 209 -8.70 -3.66 -11.53
N GLU A 210 -7.89 -3.64 -10.50
CA GLU A 210 -7.25 -2.43 -9.97
C GLU A 210 -5.75 -2.45 -10.29
N LEU A 211 -5.23 -1.33 -10.77
CA LEU A 211 -3.80 -1.09 -10.88
C LEU A 211 -3.42 -0.09 -9.78
N LYS A 212 -2.54 -0.52 -8.89
CA LYS A 212 -2.10 0.27 -7.72
C LYS A 212 -0.62 0.57 -7.86
N ILE A 213 -0.24 1.83 -7.75
CA ILE A 213 1.16 2.22 -7.64
C ILE A 213 1.55 2.24 -6.17
N ILE A 214 2.69 1.64 -5.87
CA ILE A 214 3.29 1.67 -4.52
C ILE A 214 4.57 2.48 -4.61
N MET A 215 4.66 3.51 -3.78
CA MET A 215 5.82 4.37 -3.71
C MET A 215 6.94 3.71 -2.90
N LYS A 216 8.19 4.01 -3.26
CA LYS A 216 9.35 3.61 -2.47
C LYS A 216 9.25 4.20 -1.06
N GLU A 217 9.54 3.39 -0.07
CA GLU A 217 9.62 3.88 1.31
C GLU A 217 10.83 4.82 1.47
N LYS A 218 10.55 6.06 1.84
CA LYS A 218 11.55 7.04 2.27
C LYS A 218 11.55 7.03 3.80
N SER A 219 12.28 6.11 4.42
CA SER A 219 12.43 6.11 5.87
C SER A 219 13.36 7.25 6.30
N SER A 220 12.96 8.01 7.32
CA SER A 220 13.83 9.03 7.96
C SER A 220 15.14 8.41 8.46
N PHE A 221 15.12 7.13 8.86
CA PHE A 221 16.31 6.39 9.25
C PHE A 221 17.28 6.14 8.09
N SER A 222 16.80 5.85 6.89
CA SER A 222 17.67 5.64 5.72
C SER A 222 18.40 6.92 5.32
N ASN A 223 17.76 8.07 5.51
CA ASN A 223 18.38 9.38 5.25
C ASN A 223 19.50 9.71 6.25
N ILE A 224 19.39 9.24 7.50
CA ILE A 224 20.42 9.42 8.53
C ILE A 224 21.63 8.54 8.23
N ILE A 225 21.42 7.28 7.85
CA ILE A 225 22.50 6.34 7.53
C ILE A 225 23.24 6.77 6.25
N ASN A 226 22.53 7.18 5.21
CA ASN A 226 23.14 7.60 3.97
C ASN A 226 23.95 8.90 4.15
N LYS A 227 23.47 9.83 4.99
CA LYS A 227 24.18 11.07 5.29
C LYS A 227 25.46 10.86 6.11
N SER A 228 25.55 9.77 6.88
CA SER A 228 26.77 9.40 7.62
C SER A 228 27.81 8.73 6.73
N ASN A 229 27.42 8.14 5.59
CA ASN A 229 28.32 7.48 4.65
C ASN A 229 28.87 8.45 3.56
N ASP A 230 28.25 9.63 3.39
CA ASP A 230 28.67 10.64 2.40
C ASP A 230 29.67 11.67 2.97
N ASN A 231 30.19 11.50 4.19
CA ASN A 231 31.32 12.25 4.74
C ASN A 231 32.57 11.34 4.77
N PRO A 232 33.37 11.25 3.73
CA PRO A 232 34.75 10.75 3.86
C PRO A 232 35.58 11.85 4.51
N GLU A 233 36.20 11.54 5.65
CA GLU A 233 37.32 12.32 6.22
C GLU A 233 38.48 12.44 5.24
#